data_398ac47389eb83199fce6b0c837a8a46
#
_entry.id   398ac47389eb83199fce6b0c837a8a46
#
_cell.length_a   1.000
_cell.length_b   1.000
_cell.length_c   1.000
_cell.angle_alpha   90.00
_cell.angle_beta   90.00
_cell.angle_gamma   90.00
#
_symmetry.space_group_name_H-M   'P 1'
#
loop_
_entity.id
_entity.type
_entity.pdbx_description
1 polymer ?
#
loop_
_entity_poly.entity_id
_entity_poly.type
_entity_poly.pdbx_seq_one_letter_code
_entity_poly.pdbx_strand_id
1 'polypeptide(L)'
;MNKTYLSANTLFHFTNNIDNIINILTNEFSPRYCMESFEFLGGCDLEIAIPMVCFCDIPLSQIKNHIENYGGYAIGLSKEWGVSKGINPVAYSIKNSLSTKAISNVINIINRECEDEQKKNDIDNAYDFMCNFVFYMKPYEGNSWNKEKFDGKYTRFYDEREWRYIPDIDVIKKYNIDWFLEKEEFLDYKGRREYNNKISEIIKLSFEPDDIKYIIVNSEDEILDLFRAIDNIKGDKYSLNRINILKTRIISKDQILNDF
;
A
#
# COMPACT_ATOMS: atom_id res chain seq x y z
N MET A 1 -3.30 28.99 18.12
CA MET A 1 -2.56 27.83 18.65
C MET A 1 -2.21 26.93 17.47
N ASN A 2 -0.94 26.79 17.12
CA ASN A 2 -0.53 25.82 16.11
C ASN A 2 -0.73 24.43 16.70
N LYS A 3 -1.71 23.69 16.17
CA LYS A 3 -1.88 22.29 16.54
C LYS A 3 -0.75 21.50 15.88
N THR A 4 0.18 20.98 16.66
CA THR A 4 1.15 19.99 16.21
C THR A 4 0.43 18.65 16.06
N TYR A 5 0.23 18.21 14.83
CA TYR A 5 -0.31 16.89 14.54
C TYR A 5 0.84 15.89 14.45
N LEU A 6 0.67 14.70 15.01
CA LEU A 6 1.59 13.56 14.82
C LEU A 6 1.45 12.93 13.44
N SER A 7 0.34 13.20 12.78
CA SER A 7 -0.05 12.67 11.47
C SER A 7 0.16 13.74 10.40
N ALA A 8 0.73 13.38 9.28
CA ALA A 8 0.86 14.27 8.13
C ALA A 8 -0.49 14.47 7.42
N ASN A 9 -0.61 15.58 6.64
CA ASN A 9 -1.72 15.75 5.71
C ASN A 9 -1.44 15.11 4.34
N THR A 10 -0.39 14.30 4.26
CA THR A 10 0.14 13.68 3.05
C THR A 10 0.34 12.19 3.30
N LEU A 11 -0.07 11.37 2.34
CA LEU A 11 0.21 9.95 2.28
C LEU A 11 1.35 9.73 1.29
N PHE A 12 2.45 9.13 1.74
CA PHE A 12 3.63 8.88 0.92
C PHE A 12 3.69 7.43 0.46
N HIS A 13 3.91 7.23 -0.84
CA HIS A 13 4.29 5.94 -1.41
C HIS A 13 5.77 5.98 -1.76
N PHE A 14 6.58 5.20 -1.04
CA PHE A 14 8.03 5.11 -1.23
C PHE A 14 8.40 4.03 -2.24
N THR A 15 9.51 4.26 -2.95
CA THR A 15 10.09 3.31 -3.89
C THR A 15 11.61 3.51 -3.99
N ASN A 16 12.30 2.51 -4.52
CA ASN A 16 13.76 2.49 -4.63
C ASN A 16 14.29 2.95 -6.00
N ASN A 17 13.40 3.30 -6.94
CA ASN A 17 13.81 3.64 -8.31
C ASN A 17 12.98 4.81 -8.86
N ILE A 18 13.64 5.76 -9.54
CA ILE A 18 12.99 6.87 -10.23
C ILE A 18 12.06 6.40 -11.34
N ASP A 19 12.38 5.29 -12.02
CA ASP A 19 11.53 4.72 -13.06
C ASP A 19 10.15 4.33 -12.53
N ASN A 20 10.05 3.93 -11.27
CA ASN A 20 8.77 3.66 -10.62
C ASN A 20 7.95 4.96 -10.45
N ILE A 21 8.60 6.08 -10.11
CA ILE A 21 7.95 7.38 -10.04
C ILE A 21 7.41 7.78 -11.42
N ILE A 22 8.24 7.66 -12.45
CA ILE A 22 7.86 7.95 -13.84
C ILE A 22 6.72 7.05 -14.28
N ASN A 23 6.77 5.76 -13.97
CA ASN A 23 5.71 4.81 -14.28
C ASN A 23 4.39 5.17 -13.57
N ILE A 24 4.42 5.54 -12.29
CA ILE A 24 3.23 5.97 -11.54
C ILE A 24 2.65 7.26 -12.15
N LEU A 25 3.49 8.24 -12.50
CA LEU A 25 3.04 9.47 -13.15
C LEU A 25 2.40 9.20 -14.51
N THR A 26 2.88 8.19 -15.25
CA THR A 26 2.38 7.81 -16.58
C THR A 26 1.11 6.97 -16.51
N ASN A 27 1.13 5.93 -15.69
CA ASN A 27 0.18 4.80 -15.71
C ASN A 27 -0.69 4.72 -14.45
N GLU A 28 -0.57 5.70 -13.52
CA GLU A 28 -1.25 5.72 -12.22
C GLU A 28 -0.77 4.59 -11.29
N PHE A 29 -1.27 4.55 -10.05
CA PHE A 29 -0.99 3.42 -9.18
C PHE A 29 -1.80 2.20 -9.60
N SER A 30 -1.19 1.03 -9.46
CA SER A 30 -1.87 -0.25 -9.61
C SER A 30 -1.54 -1.13 -8.42
N PRO A 31 -2.52 -1.87 -7.88
CA PRO A 31 -2.27 -2.84 -6.83
C PRO A 31 -1.25 -3.89 -7.29
N ARG A 32 -0.45 -4.35 -6.35
CA ARG A 32 0.47 -5.48 -6.55
C ARG A 32 0.31 -6.45 -5.41
N TYR A 33 0.46 -7.73 -5.69
CA TYR A 33 0.44 -8.74 -4.66
C TYR A 33 1.63 -8.57 -3.73
N CYS A 34 1.35 -8.37 -2.44
CA CYS A 34 2.31 -8.20 -1.36
C CYS A 34 2.09 -9.30 -0.32
N MET A 35 3.15 -9.99 0.08
CA MET A 35 3.08 -11.07 1.06
C MET A 35 2.81 -10.53 2.46
N GLU A 36 1.80 -11.08 3.12
CA GLU A 36 1.41 -10.78 4.49
C GLU A 36 1.33 -12.07 5.33
N SER A 37 1.67 -11.97 6.61
CA SER A 37 1.50 -13.06 7.58
C SER A 37 0.39 -12.73 8.56
N PHE A 38 -0.54 -13.66 8.73
CA PHE A 38 -1.66 -13.55 9.66
C PHE A 38 -1.48 -14.43 10.91
N GLU A 39 -0.26 -14.93 11.15
CA GLU A 39 0.11 -15.72 12.33
C GLU A 39 -0.30 -15.02 13.65
N PHE A 40 -0.29 -13.70 13.68
CA PHE A 40 -0.65 -12.91 14.86
C PHE A 40 -2.12 -13.03 15.28
N LEU A 41 -3.01 -13.45 14.36
CA LEU A 41 -4.42 -13.73 14.69
C LEU A 41 -4.57 -14.99 15.56
N GLY A 42 -3.60 -15.90 15.50
CA GLY A 42 -3.63 -17.19 16.20
C GLY A 42 -4.50 -18.23 15.50
N GLY A 43 -4.09 -19.48 15.58
CA GLY A 43 -4.84 -20.62 15.03
C GLY A 43 -4.50 -21.04 13.61
N CYS A 44 -3.75 -20.24 12.84
CA CYS A 44 -3.20 -20.65 11.55
C CYS A 44 -1.90 -19.89 11.25
N ASP A 45 -0.96 -20.58 10.64
CA ASP A 45 0.27 -19.98 10.08
C ASP A 45 -0.02 -19.57 8.62
N LEU A 46 -0.99 -18.66 8.45
CA LEU A 46 -1.44 -18.24 7.12
C LEU A 46 -0.53 -17.12 6.58
N GLU A 47 0.17 -17.42 5.51
CA GLU A 47 0.96 -16.48 4.72
C GLU A 47 0.37 -16.44 3.30
N ILE A 48 -0.18 -15.30 2.91
CA ILE A 48 -0.79 -15.07 1.58
C ILE A 48 -0.37 -13.73 1.02
N ALA A 49 -0.36 -13.62 -0.30
CA ALA A 49 -0.11 -12.35 -0.96
C ALA A 49 -1.43 -11.69 -1.38
N ILE A 50 -1.61 -10.44 -0.98
CA ILE A 50 -2.83 -9.66 -1.18
C ILE A 50 -2.52 -8.51 -2.14
N PRO A 51 -3.36 -8.22 -3.14
CA PRO A 51 -3.16 -7.09 -4.03
C PRO A 51 -3.45 -5.77 -3.31
N MET A 52 -2.45 -4.91 -3.19
CA MET A 52 -2.58 -3.64 -2.49
C MET A 52 -1.66 -2.54 -3.04
N VAL A 53 -1.97 -1.29 -2.70
CA VAL A 53 -1.05 -0.16 -2.78
C VAL A 53 -0.87 0.39 -1.38
N CYS A 54 0.37 0.42 -0.89
CA CYS A 54 0.70 0.86 0.46
C CYS A 54 1.20 2.32 0.46
N PHE A 55 0.77 3.05 1.45
CA PHE A 55 1.20 4.41 1.75
C PHE A 55 1.60 4.50 3.21
N CYS A 56 2.36 5.54 3.59
CA CYS A 56 2.62 5.85 4.99
C CYS A 56 2.18 7.27 5.36
N ASP A 57 1.72 7.44 6.58
CA ASP A 57 1.29 8.70 7.19
C ASP A 57 2.36 9.23 8.14
N ILE A 58 3.52 9.63 7.57
CA ILE A 58 4.69 10.07 8.34
C ILE A 58 5.10 11.47 7.90
N PRO A 59 5.32 12.40 8.85
CA PRO A 59 5.85 13.73 8.55
C PRO A 59 7.23 13.66 7.91
N LEU A 60 7.57 14.60 7.01
CA LEU A 60 8.87 14.66 6.35
C LEU A 60 10.04 14.61 7.33
N SER A 61 9.91 15.23 8.52
CA SER A 61 10.93 15.20 9.59
C SER A 61 11.18 13.82 10.21
N GLN A 62 10.40 12.79 9.87
CA GLN A 62 10.51 11.44 10.44
C GLN A 62 10.68 10.35 9.38
N ILE A 63 10.85 10.71 8.10
CA ILE A 63 10.89 9.72 7.00
C ILE A 63 12.23 9.00 6.86
N LYS A 64 13.26 9.35 7.64
CA LYS A 64 14.61 8.78 7.51
C LYS A 64 14.60 7.25 7.53
N ASN A 65 13.94 6.65 8.52
CA ASN A 65 13.84 5.19 8.63
C ASN A 65 13.08 4.56 7.44
N HIS A 66 12.09 5.27 6.90
CA HIS A 66 11.35 4.84 5.72
C HIS A 66 12.22 4.83 4.47
N ILE A 67 13.01 5.86 4.26
CA ILE A 67 13.98 5.97 3.17
C ILE A 67 14.97 4.80 3.21
N GLU A 68 15.47 4.46 4.39
CA GLU A 68 16.41 3.35 4.58
C GLU A 68 15.79 1.98 4.24
N ASN A 69 14.51 1.80 4.53
CA ASN A 69 13.81 0.52 4.33
C ASN A 69 13.19 0.36 2.93
N TYR A 70 12.67 1.44 2.35
CA TYR A 70 11.83 1.41 1.14
C TYR A 70 12.40 2.16 -0.06
N GLY A 71 13.48 2.93 0.13
CA GLY A 71 14.16 3.70 -0.91
C GLY A 71 13.94 5.20 -0.80
N GLY A 72 14.76 5.95 -1.55
CA GLY A 72 14.85 7.40 -1.48
C GLY A 72 13.91 8.17 -2.39
N TYR A 73 13.00 7.50 -3.09
CA TYR A 73 12.01 8.13 -3.97
C TYR A 73 10.62 7.99 -3.39
N ALA A 74 9.76 9.01 -3.55
CA ALA A 74 8.37 8.90 -3.13
C ALA A 74 7.45 9.84 -3.91
N ILE A 75 6.16 9.46 -3.97
CA ILE A 75 5.08 10.36 -4.32
C ILE A 75 4.21 10.55 -3.07
N GLY A 76 4.04 11.80 -2.66
CA GLY A 76 3.17 12.19 -1.57
C GLY A 76 1.88 12.80 -2.11
N LEU A 77 0.74 12.21 -1.78
CA LEU A 77 -0.59 12.69 -2.17
C LEU A 77 -1.36 13.23 -0.98
N SER A 78 -2.33 14.10 -1.23
CA SER A 78 -3.16 14.63 -0.15
C SER A 78 -3.96 13.52 0.54
N LYS A 79 -4.13 13.64 1.84
CA LYS A 79 -4.94 12.68 2.61
C LYS A 79 -6.41 12.71 2.19
N GLU A 80 -6.92 13.87 1.76
CA GLU A 80 -8.26 14.00 1.19
C GLU A 80 -8.45 13.12 -0.04
N TRP A 81 -7.47 13.13 -0.96
CA TRP A 81 -7.45 12.21 -2.09
C TRP A 81 -7.48 10.76 -1.60
N GLY A 82 -6.61 10.38 -0.66
CA GLY A 82 -6.55 9.03 -0.13
C GLY A 82 -7.90 8.55 0.41
N VAL A 83 -8.54 9.37 1.25
CA VAL A 83 -9.88 9.07 1.79
C VAL A 83 -10.92 8.94 0.68
N SER A 84 -10.89 9.81 -0.34
CA SER A 84 -11.82 9.75 -1.48
C SER A 84 -11.66 8.48 -2.32
N LYS A 85 -10.48 7.85 -2.27
CA LYS A 85 -10.16 6.58 -2.97
C LYS A 85 -10.37 5.35 -2.10
N GLY A 86 -10.88 5.49 -0.88
CA GLY A 86 -11.09 4.38 0.04
C GLY A 86 -9.79 3.84 0.67
N ILE A 87 -8.69 4.59 0.61
CA ILE A 87 -7.45 4.23 1.30
C ILE A 87 -7.69 4.36 2.80
N ASN A 88 -7.37 3.32 3.55
CA ASN A 88 -7.67 3.22 4.97
C ASN A 88 -6.41 2.93 5.80
N PRO A 89 -6.29 3.49 7.02
CA PRO A 89 -5.21 3.14 7.93
C PRO A 89 -5.29 1.68 8.35
N VAL A 90 -4.13 1.07 8.53
CA VAL A 90 -4.00 -0.31 9.01
C VAL A 90 -4.29 -0.38 10.51
N ALA A 91 -5.03 -1.42 10.93
CA ALA A 91 -5.27 -1.75 12.33
C ALA A 91 -4.16 -2.65 12.86
N TYR A 92 -3.27 -2.09 13.68
CA TYR A 92 -2.19 -2.86 14.28
C TYR A 92 -2.68 -3.65 15.49
N SER A 93 -2.28 -4.92 15.58
CA SER A 93 -2.70 -5.83 16.64
C SER A 93 -1.54 -6.62 17.23
N ILE A 94 -1.67 -6.97 18.51
CA ILE A 94 -0.71 -7.80 19.23
C ILE A 94 -1.23 -9.23 19.27
N LYS A 95 -0.36 -10.20 18.97
CA LYS A 95 -0.66 -11.63 19.08
C LYS A 95 -1.22 -11.97 20.47
N ASN A 96 -2.25 -12.81 20.53
CA ASN A 96 -2.93 -13.23 21.77
C ASN A 96 -3.71 -12.12 22.52
N SER A 97 -3.92 -10.95 21.93
CA SER A 97 -4.80 -9.93 22.48
C SER A 97 -6.28 -10.37 22.43
N LEU A 98 -7.15 -9.67 23.15
CA LEU A 98 -8.59 -9.94 23.07
C LEU A 98 -9.14 -9.72 21.67
N SER A 99 -8.65 -8.70 20.95
CA SER A 99 -9.08 -8.40 19.59
C SER A 99 -8.70 -9.53 18.60
N THR A 100 -7.44 -10.01 18.65
CA THR A 100 -7.00 -11.11 17.78
C THR A 100 -7.73 -12.41 18.09
N LYS A 101 -7.96 -12.72 19.37
CA LYS A 101 -8.75 -13.89 19.79
C LYS A 101 -10.21 -13.82 19.33
N ALA A 102 -10.83 -12.64 19.39
CA ALA A 102 -12.20 -12.45 18.93
C ALA A 102 -12.32 -12.70 17.42
N ILE A 103 -11.39 -12.14 16.62
CA ILE A 103 -11.36 -12.35 15.17
C ILE A 103 -11.12 -13.82 14.83
N SER A 104 -10.14 -14.46 15.46
CA SER A 104 -9.85 -15.88 15.29
C SER A 104 -11.09 -16.75 15.59
N ASN A 105 -11.83 -16.45 16.65
CA ASN A 105 -13.06 -17.17 16.97
C ASN A 105 -14.14 -16.98 15.91
N VAL A 106 -14.31 -15.76 15.35
CA VAL A 106 -15.27 -15.52 14.27
C VAL A 106 -14.89 -16.28 13.00
N ILE A 107 -13.60 -16.27 12.61
CA ILE A 107 -13.10 -17.05 11.48
C ILE A 107 -13.36 -18.54 11.69
N ASN A 108 -13.13 -19.08 12.89
CA ASN A 108 -13.40 -20.48 13.21
C ASN A 108 -14.88 -20.82 13.16
N ILE A 109 -15.78 -19.89 13.51
CA ILE A 109 -17.23 -20.09 13.38
C ILE A 109 -17.61 -20.14 11.90
N ILE A 110 -17.14 -19.18 11.10
CA ILE A 110 -17.39 -19.15 9.66
C ILE A 110 -16.92 -20.44 9.00
N ASN A 111 -15.70 -20.90 9.28
CA ASN A 111 -15.14 -22.11 8.70
C ASN A 111 -15.94 -23.38 9.06
N ARG A 112 -16.49 -23.47 10.28
CA ARG A 112 -17.33 -24.61 10.67
C ARG A 112 -18.68 -24.62 9.96
N GLU A 113 -19.29 -23.45 9.78
CA GLU A 113 -20.61 -23.33 9.14
C GLU A 113 -20.52 -23.46 7.60
N CYS A 114 -19.33 -23.35 7.00
CA CYS A 114 -19.12 -23.54 5.55
C CYS A 114 -19.48 -24.96 5.06
N GLU A 115 -19.64 -25.94 5.95
CA GLU A 115 -20.04 -27.30 5.61
C GLU A 115 -21.57 -27.43 5.37
N ASP A 116 -22.37 -26.41 5.74
CA ASP A 116 -23.83 -26.39 5.56
C ASP A 116 -24.22 -25.79 4.19
N GLU A 117 -24.53 -26.63 3.23
CA GLU A 117 -24.89 -26.21 1.87
C GLU A 117 -26.13 -25.26 1.81
N GLN A 118 -27.02 -25.30 2.80
CA GLN A 118 -28.20 -24.42 2.83
C GLN A 118 -27.87 -22.98 3.21
N LYS A 119 -26.74 -22.76 3.88
CA LYS A 119 -26.25 -21.43 4.33
C LYS A 119 -25.08 -20.92 3.50
N LYS A 120 -24.65 -21.64 2.49
CA LYS A 120 -23.40 -21.39 1.77
C LYS A 120 -23.24 -19.95 1.30
N ASN A 121 -24.25 -19.36 0.67
CA ASN A 121 -24.18 -17.99 0.17
C ASN A 121 -23.97 -16.94 1.27
N ASP A 122 -24.67 -17.10 2.42
CA ASP A 122 -24.55 -16.15 3.53
C ASP A 122 -23.18 -16.30 4.22
N ILE A 123 -22.66 -17.51 4.26
CA ILE A 123 -21.37 -17.83 4.85
C ILE A 123 -20.23 -17.36 3.94
N ASP A 124 -20.31 -17.56 2.64
CA ASP A 124 -19.35 -17.06 1.67
C ASP A 124 -19.27 -15.51 1.74
N ASN A 125 -20.42 -14.83 1.83
CA ASN A 125 -20.45 -13.38 2.04
C ASN A 125 -19.82 -12.97 3.38
N ALA A 126 -20.11 -13.69 4.48
CA ALA A 126 -19.52 -13.41 5.79
C ALA A 126 -18.00 -13.62 5.78
N TYR A 127 -17.51 -14.62 5.05
CA TYR A 127 -16.09 -14.86 4.84
C TYR A 127 -15.44 -13.71 4.07
N ASP A 128 -16.00 -13.27 2.97
CA ASP A 128 -15.52 -12.15 2.18
C ASP A 128 -15.46 -10.85 3.00
N PHE A 129 -16.51 -10.55 3.79
CA PHE A 129 -16.48 -9.38 4.70
C PHE A 129 -15.40 -9.49 5.76
N MET A 130 -15.18 -10.68 6.32
CA MET A 130 -14.10 -10.91 7.28
C MET A 130 -12.74 -10.72 6.64
N CYS A 131 -12.52 -11.23 5.43
CA CYS A 131 -11.27 -11.05 4.69
C CYS A 131 -11.02 -9.57 4.37
N ASN A 132 -12.02 -8.84 3.90
CA ASN A 132 -11.93 -7.40 3.66
C ASN A 132 -11.48 -6.65 4.93
N PHE A 133 -11.94 -7.04 6.11
CA PHE A 133 -11.51 -6.45 7.37
C PHE A 133 -10.08 -6.88 7.76
N VAL A 134 -9.79 -8.18 7.69
CA VAL A 134 -8.51 -8.76 8.12
C VAL A 134 -7.35 -8.26 7.25
N PHE A 135 -7.57 -8.00 5.97
CA PHE A 135 -6.55 -7.48 5.07
C PHE A 135 -6.07 -6.06 5.42
N TYR A 136 -6.85 -5.32 6.20
CA TYR A 136 -6.44 -4.05 6.81
C TYR A 136 -5.79 -4.22 8.19
N MET A 137 -5.50 -5.44 8.61
CA MET A 137 -4.78 -5.70 9.86
C MET A 137 -3.31 -6.02 9.61
N LYS A 138 -2.47 -5.70 10.60
CA LYS A 138 -1.03 -6.00 10.59
C LYS A 138 -0.56 -6.27 12.02
N PRO A 139 0.43 -7.15 12.25
CA PRO A 139 1.03 -7.27 13.56
C PRO A 139 1.67 -5.94 13.99
N TYR A 140 1.63 -5.64 15.27
CA TYR A 140 2.26 -4.44 15.84
C TYR A 140 3.77 -4.41 15.54
N GLU A 141 4.42 -5.58 15.65
CA GLU A 141 5.82 -5.80 15.37
C GLU A 141 6.06 -7.26 14.95
N GLY A 142 7.15 -7.52 14.27
CA GLY A 142 7.52 -8.86 13.81
C GLY A 142 8.69 -8.85 12.83
N ASN A 143 9.00 -9.99 12.29
CA ASN A 143 10.00 -10.10 11.24
C ASN A 143 9.43 -9.63 9.90
N SER A 144 10.20 -8.82 9.18
CA SER A 144 9.84 -8.39 7.83
C SER A 144 9.99 -9.54 6.81
N TRP A 145 9.26 -9.45 5.70
CA TRP A 145 9.41 -10.38 4.59
C TRP A 145 10.79 -10.25 3.94
N ASN A 146 11.47 -11.38 3.75
CA ASN A 146 12.80 -11.45 3.14
C ASN A 146 12.77 -12.38 1.91
N LYS A 147 12.11 -11.93 0.84
CA LYS A 147 11.99 -12.59 -0.47
C LYS A 147 11.29 -13.95 -0.47
N GLU A 148 11.50 -14.80 0.55
CA GLU A 148 10.97 -16.18 0.61
C GLU A 148 10.22 -16.47 1.92
N LYS A 149 10.52 -15.74 2.99
CA LYS A 149 9.95 -15.98 4.32
C LYS A 149 9.99 -14.73 5.21
N PHE A 150 9.26 -14.77 6.33
CA PHE A 150 9.27 -13.72 7.34
C PHE A 150 10.43 -13.95 8.34
N ASP A 151 11.67 -13.78 7.89
CA ASP A 151 12.87 -13.84 8.72
C ASP A 151 13.81 -12.65 8.51
N GLY A 152 13.33 -11.61 7.89
CA GLY A 152 14.05 -10.35 7.73
C GLY A 152 14.23 -9.63 9.08
N LYS A 153 14.60 -8.35 8.99
CA LYS A 153 14.80 -7.50 10.17
C LYS A 153 13.55 -7.47 11.04
N TYR A 154 13.71 -7.68 12.36
CA TYR A 154 12.62 -7.43 13.30
C TYR A 154 12.26 -5.94 13.32
N THR A 155 11.03 -5.65 13.02
CA THR A 155 10.53 -4.31 12.75
C THR A 155 9.28 -4.03 13.58
N ARG A 156 9.17 -2.83 14.16
CA ARG A 156 7.92 -2.33 14.72
C ARG A 156 7.10 -1.74 13.58
N PHE A 157 6.19 -2.55 13.02
CA PHE A 157 5.34 -2.14 11.90
C PHE A 157 4.44 -0.95 12.22
N TYR A 158 4.09 -0.76 13.50
CA TYR A 158 3.34 0.41 13.96
C TYR A 158 4.00 1.74 13.61
N ASP A 159 5.33 1.79 13.54
CA ASP A 159 6.08 2.99 13.20
C ASP A 159 5.99 3.33 11.69
N GLU A 160 5.54 2.39 10.87
CA GLU A 160 5.29 2.61 9.43
C GLU A 160 4.04 3.46 9.20
N ARG A 161 3.09 3.48 10.13
CA ARG A 161 1.83 4.20 10.03
C ARG A 161 1.17 3.97 8.67
N GLU A 162 1.10 2.70 8.32
CA GLU A 162 0.66 2.26 7.00
C GLU A 162 -0.81 2.55 6.75
N TRP A 163 -1.08 2.99 5.53
CA TRP A 163 -2.41 3.08 4.94
C TRP A 163 -2.42 2.23 3.69
N ARG A 164 -3.52 1.52 3.44
CA ARG A 164 -3.66 0.61 2.29
C ARG A 164 -4.84 0.99 1.41
N TYR A 165 -4.63 0.88 0.11
CA TYR A 165 -5.70 0.64 -0.84
C TYR A 165 -5.71 -0.85 -1.15
N ILE A 166 -6.82 -1.52 -0.88
CA ILE A 166 -7.07 -2.91 -1.26
C ILE A 166 -8.31 -2.88 -2.15
N PRO A 167 -8.24 -3.45 -3.37
CA PRO A 167 -9.41 -3.53 -4.24
C PRO A 167 -10.52 -4.35 -3.57
N ASP A 168 -11.76 -3.94 -3.79
CA ASP A 168 -12.92 -4.68 -3.33
C ASP A 168 -12.93 -6.10 -3.91
N ILE A 169 -13.17 -7.10 -3.07
CA ILE A 169 -13.19 -8.51 -3.46
C ILE A 169 -14.23 -8.76 -4.55
N ASP A 170 -15.41 -8.12 -4.48
CA ASP A 170 -16.45 -8.27 -5.49
C ASP A 170 -16.00 -7.73 -6.86
N VAL A 171 -15.25 -6.62 -6.86
CA VAL A 171 -14.66 -6.07 -8.10
C VAL A 171 -13.63 -7.03 -8.67
N ILE A 172 -12.75 -7.57 -7.84
CA ILE A 172 -11.72 -8.53 -8.25
C ILE A 172 -12.36 -9.78 -8.83
N LYS A 173 -13.32 -10.40 -8.14
CA LYS A 173 -14.04 -11.59 -8.57
C LYS A 173 -14.77 -11.39 -9.90
N LYS A 174 -15.39 -10.21 -10.10
CA LYS A 174 -16.08 -9.86 -11.36
C LYS A 174 -15.18 -9.93 -12.59
N TYR A 175 -13.89 -9.62 -12.42
CA TYR A 175 -12.91 -9.68 -13.51
C TYR A 175 -12.11 -10.98 -13.55
N ASN A 176 -12.51 -11.96 -12.74
CA ASN A 176 -11.83 -13.25 -12.63
C ASN A 176 -10.33 -13.09 -12.32
N ILE A 177 -10.03 -12.22 -11.34
CA ILE A 177 -8.71 -11.99 -10.77
C ILE A 177 -8.66 -12.67 -9.41
N ASP A 178 -7.53 -13.27 -9.06
CA ASP A 178 -7.34 -13.88 -7.76
C ASP A 178 -7.21 -12.79 -6.69
N TRP A 179 -8.04 -12.85 -5.66
CA TRP A 179 -8.07 -11.83 -4.59
C TRP A 179 -6.99 -12.05 -3.54
N PHE A 180 -6.32 -13.19 -3.57
CA PHE A 180 -5.04 -13.46 -2.92
C PHE A 180 -4.28 -14.52 -3.73
N LEU A 181 -2.98 -14.66 -3.48
CA LEU A 181 -2.15 -15.75 -3.97
C LEU A 181 -1.61 -16.53 -2.79
N GLU A 182 -1.58 -17.85 -2.92
CA GLU A 182 -0.85 -18.70 -2.00
C GLU A 182 0.66 -18.40 -2.07
N LYS A 183 1.40 -18.78 -1.04
CA LYS A 183 2.83 -18.48 -0.95
C LYS A 183 3.63 -19.02 -2.13
N GLU A 184 3.33 -20.22 -2.57
CA GLU A 184 3.98 -20.89 -3.70
C GLU A 184 3.75 -20.16 -5.02
N GLU A 185 2.53 -19.68 -5.26
CA GLU A 185 2.19 -18.88 -6.43
C GLU A 185 2.89 -17.51 -6.42
N PHE A 186 2.98 -16.90 -5.24
CA PHE A 186 3.70 -15.65 -5.07
C PHE A 186 5.21 -15.80 -5.28
N LEU A 187 5.81 -16.93 -4.90
CA LEU A 187 7.22 -17.23 -5.08
C LEU A 187 7.56 -17.58 -6.55
N ASP A 188 6.61 -18.07 -7.32
CA ASP A 188 6.78 -18.16 -8.78
C ASP A 188 6.83 -16.75 -9.40
N TYR A 189 8.05 -16.27 -9.62
CA TYR A 189 8.27 -14.92 -10.15
C TYR A 189 7.56 -14.65 -11.48
N LYS A 190 7.49 -15.65 -12.36
CA LYS A 190 6.85 -15.52 -13.68
C LYS A 190 5.33 -15.43 -13.52
N GLY A 191 4.72 -16.35 -12.77
CA GLY A 191 3.30 -16.36 -12.49
C GLY A 191 2.87 -15.09 -11.76
N ARG A 192 3.58 -14.68 -10.71
CA ARG A 192 3.32 -13.43 -9.99
C ARG A 192 3.34 -12.20 -10.90
N ARG A 193 4.25 -12.13 -11.87
CA ARG A 193 4.30 -11.04 -12.86
C ARG A 193 3.04 -11.03 -13.73
N GLU A 194 2.56 -12.18 -14.15
CA GLU A 194 1.31 -12.31 -14.92
C GLU A 194 0.09 -11.85 -14.10
N TYR A 195 -0.02 -12.27 -12.84
CA TYR A 195 -1.07 -11.79 -11.92
C TYR A 195 -1.02 -10.27 -11.73
N ASN A 196 0.16 -9.71 -11.47
CA ASN A 196 0.33 -8.26 -11.32
C ASN A 196 0.00 -7.49 -12.61
N ASN A 197 0.30 -8.01 -13.79
CA ASN A 197 -0.07 -7.39 -15.06
C ASN A 197 -1.59 -7.40 -15.24
N LYS A 198 -2.23 -8.55 -15.02
CA LYS A 198 -3.68 -8.71 -15.14
C LYS A 198 -4.44 -7.71 -14.25
N ILE A 199 -4.07 -7.59 -12.97
CA ILE A 199 -4.71 -6.62 -12.07
C ILE A 199 -4.43 -5.18 -12.48
N SER A 200 -3.22 -4.88 -12.99
CA SER A 200 -2.84 -3.53 -13.38
C SER A 200 -3.54 -3.02 -14.64
N GLU A 201 -4.06 -3.90 -15.50
CA GLU A 201 -4.86 -3.53 -16.66
C GLU A 201 -6.28 -3.09 -16.28
N ILE A 202 -6.78 -3.58 -15.16
CA ILE A 202 -8.18 -3.42 -14.74
C ILE A 202 -8.32 -2.39 -13.62
N ILE A 203 -7.43 -2.42 -12.63
CA ILE A 203 -7.53 -1.61 -11.44
C ILE A 203 -6.44 -0.54 -11.41
N LYS A 204 -6.89 0.72 -11.49
CA LYS A 204 -6.05 1.91 -11.41
C LYS A 204 -6.52 2.83 -10.30
N LEU A 205 -5.57 3.30 -9.51
CA LEU A 205 -5.81 4.32 -8.51
C LEU A 205 -5.36 5.67 -9.08
N SER A 206 -6.29 6.34 -9.74
CA SER A 206 -6.04 7.59 -10.46
C SER A 206 -5.90 8.79 -9.53
N PHE A 207 -5.08 9.74 -9.94
CA PHE A 207 -4.87 11.01 -9.25
C PHE A 207 -4.63 12.13 -10.26
N GLU A 208 -4.90 13.35 -9.83
CA GLU A 208 -4.65 14.57 -10.59
C GLU A 208 -3.35 15.25 -10.11
N PRO A 209 -2.71 16.12 -10.93
CA PRO A 209 -1.54 16.88 -10.48
C PRO A 209 -1.75 17.66 -9.18
N ASP A 210 -2.97 18.10 -8.90
CA ASP A 210 -3.30 18.87 -7.68
C ASP A 210 -3.34 18.00 -6.43
N ASP A 211 -3.56 16.70 -6.58
CA ASP A 211 -3.55 15.72 -5.48
C ASP A 211 -2.12 15.47 -4.97
N ILE A 212 -1.11 15.59 -5.85
CA ILE A 212 0.29 15.40 -5.47
C ILE A 212 0.74 16.60 -4.62
N LYS A 213 1.29 16.35 -3.44
CA LYS A 213 1.85 17.36 -2.53
C LYS A 213 3.37 17.39 -2.59
N TYR A 214 4.00 16.23 -2.79
CA TYR A 214 5.45 16.08 -2.89
C TYR A 214 5.82 15.02 -3.90
N ILE A 215 6.95 15.22 -4.57
CA ILE A 215 7.69 14.16 -5.27
C ILE A 215 9.11 14.20 -4.71
N ILE A 216 9.57 13.10 -4.13
CA ILE A 216 10.89 13.00 -3.54
C ILE A 216 11.80 12.26 -4.52
N VAL A 217 12.95 12.85 -4.82
CA VAL A 217 14.04 12.28 -5.61
C VAL A 217 15.30 12.12 -4.74
N ASN A 218 16.27 11.32 -5.16
CA ASN A 218 17.45 11.06 -4.35
C ASN A 218 18.35 12.30 -4.23
N SER A 219 18.63 12.98 -5.34
CA SER A 219 19.51 14.13 -5.38
C SER A 219 18.92 15.30 -6.17
N GLU A 220 19.49 16.48 -6.03
CA GLU A 220 19.06 17.66 -6.80
C GLU A 220 19.34 17.52 -8.29
N ASP A 221 20.35 16.75 -8.68
CA ASP A 221 20.71 16.52 -10.10
C ASP A 221 19.57 15.84 -10.88
N GLU A 222 18.72 15.04 -10.20
CA GLU A 222 17.59 14.33 -10.81
C GLU A 222 16.37 15.24 -11.05
N ILE A 223 16.31 16.42 -10.44
CA ILE A 223 15.14 17.30 -10.49
C ILE A 223 14.84 17.74 -11.93
N LEU A 224 15.87 18.14 -12.69
CA LEU A 224 15.67 18.64 -14.06
C LEU A 224 15.25 17.51 -15.01
N ASP A 225 15.72 16.31 -14.82
CA ASP A 225 15.31 15.16 -15.64
C ASP A 225 13.86 14.78 -15.33
N LEU A 226 13.46 14.84 -14.06
CA LEU A 226 12.06 14.64 -13.68
C LEU A 226 11.15 15.77 -14.23
N PHE A 227 11.62 17.01 -14.30
CA PHE A 227 10.88 18.12 -14.94
C PHE A 227 10.56 17.79 -16.39
N ARG A 228 11.55 17.32 -17.15
CA ARG A 228 11.38 16.92 -18.56
C ARG A 228 10.41 15.74 -18.69
N ALA A 229 10.52 14.77 -17.80
CA ALA A 229 9.60 13.63 -17.78
C ALA A 229 8.16 14.07 -17.52
N ILE A 230 7.93 14.99 -16.56
CA ILE A 230 6.60 15.53 -16.26
C ILE A 230 6.01 16.28 -17.47
N ASP A 231 6.80 17.09 -18.17
CA ASP A 231 6.34 17.77 -19.40
C ASP A 231 5.87 16.77 -20.45
N ASN A 232 6.64 15.71 -20.67
CA ASN A 232 6.31 14.68 -21.66
C ASN A 232 5.06 13.85 -21.27
N ILE A 233 4.87 13.58 -19.97
CA ILE A 233 3.79 12.71 -19.49
C ILE A 233 2.47 13.46 -19.33
N LYS A 234 2.53 14.70 -18.85
CA LYS A 234 1.36 15.48 -18.41
C LYS A 234 1.12 16.74 -19.21
N GLY A 235 2.11 17.22 -19.98
CA GLY A 235 2.07 18.51 -20.66
C GLY A 235 0.89 18.70 -21.62
N ASP A 236 0.54 17.65 -22.36
CA ASP A 236 -0.58 17.69 -23.30
C ASP A 236 -1.96 17.57 -22.63
N LYS A 237 -2.00 17.01 -21.41
CA LYS A 237 -3.25 16.74 -20.69
C LYS A 237 -3.68 17.89 -19.77
N TYR A 238 -2.73 18.67 -19.27
CA TYR A 238 -2.98 19.69 -18.25
C TYR A 238 -2.44 21.06 -18.67
N SER A 239 -3.02 22.13 -18.13
CA SER A 239 -2.53 23.49 -18.38
C SER A 239 -1.09 23.67 -17.87
N LEU A 240 -0.34 24.54 -18.56
CA LEU A 240 1.03 24.88 -18.20
C LEU A 240 1.16 25.32 -16.72
N ASN A 241 0.17 26.05 -16.20
CA ASN A 241 0.17 26.48 -14.80
C ASN A 241 0.10 25.30 -13.85
N ARG A 242 -0.76 24.30 -14.10
CA ARG A 242 -0.86 23.10 -13.25
C ARG A 242 0.44 22.29 -13.29
N ILE A 243 1.06 22.17 -14.46
CA ILE A 243 2.34 21.48 -14.62
C ILE A 243 3.46 22.21 -13.87
N ASN A 244 3.54 23.53 -14.00
CA ASN A 244 4.54 24.32 -13.28
C ASN A 244 4.37 24.24 -11.76
N ILE A 245 3.13 24.27 -11.25
CA ILE A 245 2.86 24.06 -9.82
C ILE A 245 3.29 22.65 -9.40
N LEU A 246 3.01 21.60 -10.17
CA LEU A 246 3.47 20.25 -9.89
C LEU A 246 5.00 20.18 -9.76
N LYS A 247 5.73 20.81 -10.67
CA LYS A 247 7.20 20.86 -10.64
C LYS A 247 7.75 21.52 -9.37
N THR A 248 7.07 22.52 -8.81
CA THR A 248 7.49 23.15 -7.55
C THR A 248 7.35 22.25 -6.31
N ARG A 249 6.72 21.08 -6.45
CA ARG A 249 6.52 20.10 -5.37
C ARG A 249 7.61 19.03 -5.30
N ILE A 250 8.64 19.15 -6.15
CA ILE A 250 9.76 18.22 -6.16
C ILE A 250 10.81 18.70 -5.13
N ILE A 251 11.27 17.77 -4.30
CA ILE A 251 12.26 17.97 -3.28
C ILE A 251 13.24 16.79 -3.29
N SER A 252 14.53 17.04 -3.02
CA SER A 252 15.49 15.95 -2.90
C SER A 252 15.48 15.34 -1.49
N LYS A 253 15.83 14.05 -1.43
CA LYS A 253 16.07 13.36 -0.16
C LYS A 253 17.13 14.08 0.67
N ASP A 254 18.18 14.58 0.02
CA ASP A 254 19.27 15.23 0.70
C ASP A 254 18.82 16.54 1.38
N GLN A 255 17.94 17.33 0.74
CA GLN A 255 17.31 18.49 1.37
C GLN A 255 16.49 18.09 2.61
N ILE A 256 15.72 17.00 2.51
CA ILE A 256 14.90 16.54 3.64
C ILE A 256 15.77 16.09 4.81
N LEU A 257 16.83 15.34 4.55
CA LEU A 257 17.70 14.80 5.60
C LEU A 257 18.57 15.87 6.29
N ASN A 258 18.82 16.99 5.60
CA ASN A 258 19.64 18.07 6.13
C ASN A 258 18.81 19.16 6.85
N ASP A 259 17.56 19.39 6.45
CA ASP A 259 16.78 20.56 6.88
C ASP A 259 15.55 20.20 7.74
N PHE A 260 15.15 18.93 7.81
CA PHE A 260 13.98 18.46 8.57
C PHE A 260 14.39 17.39 9.59
#